data_3ff0f1d6f068c5e83b50f5b13ff02387
#
_entry.id   3ff0f1d6f068c5e83b50f5b13ff02387
#
_cell.length_a   1.000
_cell.length_b   1.000
_cell.length_c   1.000
_cell.angle_alpha   90.00
_cell.angle_beta   90.00
_cell.angle_gamma   90.00
#
_symmetry.space_group_name_H-M   'P 1'
#
loop_
_entity.id
_entity.type
_entity.pdbx_description
1 polymer ?
#
loop_
_entity_poly.entity_id
_entity_poly.type
_entity_poly.pdbx_seq_one_letter_code
_entity_poly.pdbx_strand_id
1 'polypeptide(L)'
;MTPNKLIPNDTLIIVALERELPKSLLPNWNIVYSGVGKVNASFSVVNAYNTFKPKVIINYGTAGSLNKNLNGLVPISSFKQRDMDVRPLGFEMGETPYDLSLIHI
;
A
#
# COMPACT_ATOMS: atom_id res chain seq x y z
N MET A 1 2.53 -6.26 16.92
CA MET A 1 3.99 -6.45 17.01
C MET A 1 4.62 -6.18 15.67
N THR A 2 5.58 -5.30 15.63
CA THR A 2 6.31 -5.01 14.39
C THR A 2 7.39 -6.07 14.20
N PRO A 3 7.44 -6.78 13.08
CA PRO A 3 8.53 -7.71 12.84
C PRO A 3 9.85 -6.93 12.78
N ASN A 4 10.86 -7.41 13.50
CA ASN A 4 12.18 -6.80 13.46
C ASN A 4 12.87 -6.99 12.12
N LYS A 5 12.39 -7.93 11.32
CA LYS A 5 12.98 -8.28 10.04
C LYS A 5 11.93 -8.83 9.10
N LEU A 6 11.88 -8.28 7.89
CA LEU A 6 11.04 -8.80 6.83
C LEU A 6 11.74 -9.98 6.15
N ILE A 7 10.96 -11.00 5.83
CA ILE A 7 11.44 -12.18 5.12
C ILE A 7 10.90 -12.14 3.69
N PRO A 8 11.76 -12.22 2.66
CA PRO A 8 11.31 -12.12 1.27
C PRO A 8 10.19 -13.09 0.90
N ASN A 9 10.26 -14.33 1.33
CA ASN A 9 9.22 -15.33 1.01
C ASN A 9 7.88 -15.07 1.67
N ASP A 10 7.85 -14.29 2.76
CA ASP A 10 6.64 -13.97 3.50
C ASP A 10 6.09 -12.57 3.15
N THR A 11 6.78 -11.85 2.28
CA THR A 11 6.48 -10.45 1.98
C THR A 11 6.09 -10.30 0.52
N LEU A 12 5.00 -9.57 0.29
CA LEU A 12 4.57 -9.16 -1.04
C LEU A 12 4.69 -7.65 -1.14
N ILE A 13 5.36 -7.16 -2.17
CA ILE A 13 5.49 -5.73 -2.44
C ILE A 13 4.62 -5.40 -3.64
N ILE A 14 3.65 -4.51 -3.46
CA ILE A 14 2.80 -4.02 -4.55
C ILE A 14 3.28 -2.65 -4.97
N VAL A 15 3.55 -2.51 -6.26
CA VAL A 15 4.05 -1.27 -6.87
C VAL A 15 3.22 -1.00 -8.11
N ALA A 16 2.85 0.24 -8.34
CA ALA A 16 2.04 0.58 -9.51
C ALA A 16 2.82 0.41 -10.81
N LEU A 17 4.01 0.95 -10.88
CA LEU A 17 4.81 0.98 -12.10
C LEU A 17 6.22 0.44 -11.84
N GLU A 18 6.73 -0.32 -12.81
CA GLU A 18 8.06 -0.94 -12.68
C GLU A 18 9.17 0.08 -12.43
N ARG A 19 9.07 1.27 -13.03
CA ARG A 19 10.08 2.31 -12.84
C ARG A 19 10.17 2.84 -11.40
N GLU A 20 9.11 2.66 -10.61
CA GLU A 20 9.12 3.10 -9.21
C GLU A 20 9.97 2.18 -8.33
N LEU A 21 10.02 0.90 -8.67
CA LEU A 21 10.84 -0.07 -7.98
C LEU A 21 11.19 -1.20 -8.94
N PRO A 22 12.26 -1.06 -9.74
CA PRO A 22 12.67 -2.13 -10.64
C PRO A 22 13.02 -3.41 -9.89
N LYS A 23 12.58 -4.54 -10.42
CA LYS A 23 12.81 -5.84 -9.81
C LYS A 23 14.29 -6.15 -9.59
N SER A 24 15.14 -5.59 -10.43
CA SER A 24 16.59 -5.76 -10.34
C SER A 24 17.19 -5.23 -9.04
N LEU A 25 16.51 -4.28 -8.37
CA LEU A 25 16.96 -3.72 -7.10
C LEU A 25 16.69 -4.66 -5.93
N LEU A 26 15.68 -5.52 -6.04
CA LEU A 26 15.29 -6.47 -5.01
C LEU A 26 14.99 -7.83 -5.67
N PRO A 27 16.00 -8.52 -6.22
CA PRO A 27 15.76 -9.69 -7.07
C PRO A 27 15.17 -10.88 -6.33
N ASN A 28 15.34 -10.95 -5.01
CA ASN A 28 14.84 -12.07 -4.21
C ASN A 28 13.48 -11.80 -3.57
N TRP A 29 12.88 -10.66 -3.84
CA TRP A 29 11.61 -10.26 -3.25
C TRP A 29 10.47 -10.44 -4.25
N ASN A 30 9.28 -10.72 -3.72
CA ASN A 30 8.07 -10.84 -4.53
C ASN A 30 7.50 -9.44 -4.78
N ILE A 31 7.70 -8.93 -5.97
CA ILE A 31 7.22 -7.63 -6.41
C ILE A 31 6.16 -7.83 -7.48
N VAL A 32 5.00 -7.22 -7.29
CA VAL A 32 3.91 -7.26 -8.26
C VAL A 32 3.58 -5.84 -8.72
N TYR A 33 3.58 -5.64 -10.02
CA TYR A 33 3.24 -4.35 -10.63
C TYR A 33 1.77 -4.34 -10.99
N SER A 34 1.00 -3.52 -10.27
CA SER A 34 -0.46 -3.51 -10.40
C SER A 34 -0.99 -2.65 -11.54
N GLY A 35 -0.20 -1.70 -12.02
CA GLY A 35 -0.73 -0.58 -12.80
C GLY A 35 -1.29 0.49 -11.87
N VAL A 36 -1.70 1.59 -12.45
CA VAL A 36 -2.16 2.76 -11.71
C VAL A 36 -3.63 2.63 -11.34
N GLY A 37 -3.98 3.12 -10.16
CA GLY A 37 -5.36 3.23 -9.71
C GLY A 37 -5.80 2.17 -8.71
N LYS A 38 -6.84 2.50 -7.97
CA LYS A 38 -7.35 1.65 -6.89
C LYS A 38 -7.91 0.31 -7.38
N VAL A 39 -8.55 0.30 -8.53
CA VAL A 39 -9.13 -0.92 -9.10
C VAL A 39 -8.02 -1.90 -9.48
N ASN A 40 -6.99 -1.41 -10.17
CA ASN A 40 -5.84 -2.24 -10.53
C ASN A 40 -5.11 -2.75 -9.30
N ALA A 41 -4.93 -1.88 -8.30
CA ALA A 41 -4.28 -2.27 -7.05
C ALA A 41 -5.07 -3.37 -6.33
N SER A 42 -6.38 -3.22 -6.21
CA SER A 42 -7.23 -4.20 -5.54
C SER A 42 -7.20 -5.55 -6.22
N PHE A 43 -7.33 -5.57 -7.54
CA PHE A 43 -7.29 -6.80 -8.33
C PHE A 43 -5.94 -7.51 -8.17
N SER A 44 -4.85 -6.75 -8.27
CA SER A 44 -3.51 -7.31 -8.16
C SER A 44 -3.20 -7.86 -6.78
N VAL A 45 -3.66 -7.17 -5.73
CA VAL A 45 -3.48 -7.64 -4.35
C VAL A 45 -4.19 -8.97 -4.14
N VAL A 46 -5.44 -9.09 -4.59
CA VAL A 46 -6.20 -10.33 -4.42
C VAL A 46 -5.52 -11.49 -5.17
N ASN A 47 -5.14 -11.27 -6.42
CA ASN A 47 -4.46 -12.29 -7.21
C ASN A 47 -3.13 -12.70 -6.59
N ALA A 48 -2.32 -11.73 -6.21
CA ALA A 48 -1.00 -12.00 -5.65
C ALA A 48 -1.10 -12.67 -4.28
N TYR A 49 -2.07 -12.25 -3.46
CA TYR A 49 -2.31 -12.90 -2.17
C TYR A 49 -2.61 -14.39 -2.33
N ASN A 50 -3.46 -14.73 -3.29
CA ASN A 50 -3.81 -16.13 -3.55
C ASN A 50 -2.63 -16.94 -4.07
N THR A 51 -1.70 -16.31 -4.79
CA THR A 51 -0.51 -16.97 -5.35
C THR A 51 0.59 -17.14 -4.31
N PHE A 52 0.93 -16.07 -3.61
CA PHE A 52 2.10 -16.03 -2.72
C PHE A 52 1.76 -16.30 -1.26
N LYS A 53 0.52 -16.06 -0.84
CA LYS A 53 0.05 -16.19 0.55
C LYS A 53 1.01 -15.52 1.54
N PRO A 54 1.27 -14.21 1.34
CA PRO A 54 2.24 -13.51 2.17
C PRO A 54 1.72 -13.28 3.59
N LYS A 55 2.63 -13.06 4.51
CA LYS A 55 2.32 -12.62 5.87
C LYS A 55 2.30 -11.11 5.98
N VAL A 56 3.01 -10.41 5.08
CA VAL A 56 3.10 -8.95 5.05
C VAL A 56 2.93 -8.48 3.62
N ILE A 57 2.11 -7.46 3.44
CA ILE A 57 1.95 -6.77 2.16
C ILE A 57 2.42 -5.34 2.33
N ILE A 58 3.33 -4.92 1.46
CA ILE A 58 3.85 -3.56 1.44
C ILE A 58 3.39 -2.89 0.16
N ASN A 59 2.74 -1.74 0.28
CA ASN A 59 2.47 -0.88 -0.86
C ASN A 59 3.58 0.15 -0.94
N TYR A 60 4.31 0.16 -2.05
CA TYR A 60 5.42 1.08 -2.29
C TYR A 60 5.12 1.89 -3.55
N GLY A 61 5.31 3.19 -3.48
CA GLY A 61 5.05 4.03 -4.64
C GLY A 61 5.40 5.48 -4.39
N THR A 62 5.09 6.30 -5.37
CA THR A 62 5.37 7.73 -5.31
C THR A 62 4.09 8.51 -5.03
N ALA A 63 4.23 9.64 -4.36
CA ALA A 63 3.11 10.52 -4.05
C ALA A 63 3.59 11.96 -3.99
N GLY A 64 2.66 12.89 -4.22
CA GLY A 64 2.94 14.30 -4.04
C GLY A 64 2.86 14.68 -2.56
N SER A 65 3.83 15.47 -2.10
CA SER A 65 3.84 15.96 -0.74
C SER A 65 3.18 17.34 -0.66
N LEU A 66 2.30 17.50 0.31
CA LEU A 66 1.73 18.80 0.67
C LEU A 66 2.55 19.52 1.74
N ASN A 67 3.55 18.85 2.29
CA ASN A 67 4.43 19.39 3.32
C ASN A 67 5.86 19.45 2.78
N LYS A 68 6.43 20.64 2.73
CA LYS A 68 7.78 20.87 2.19
C LYS A 68 8.88 20.13 2.96
N ASN A 69 8.62 19.78 4.22
CA ASN A 69 9.58 19.09 5.07
C ASN A 69 9.56 17.57 4.87
N LEU A 70 8.57 17.04 4.15
CA LEU A 70 8.47 15.62 3.86
C LEU A 70 9.02 15.34 2.46
N ASN A 71 10.11 14.59 2.42
CA ASN A 71 10.70 14.12 1.17
C ASN A 71 11.40 12.79 1.42
N GLY A 72 11.79 12.13 0.34
CA GLY A 72 12.42 10.82 0.42
C GLY A 72 11.44 9.72 0.79
N LEU A 73 11.91 8.67 1.43
CA LEU A 73 11.09 7.54 1.83
C LEU A 73 10.34 7.87 3.12
N VAL A 74 9.03 7.86 3.05
CA VAL A 74 8.16 8.22 4.18
C VAL A 74 7.21 7.06 4.48
N PRO A 75 7.33 6.41 5.64
CA PRO A 75 6.33 5.44 6.08
C PRO A 75 5.01 6.13 6.41
N ILE A 76 3.91 5.58 5.90
CA ILE A 76 2.58 6.16 6.08
C ILE A 76 1.86 5.43 7.21
N SER A 77 1.30 6.19 8.14
CA SER A 77 0.60 5.63 9.30
C SER A 77 -0.90 5.53 9.13
N SER A 78 -1.49 6.35 8.25
CA SER A 78 -2.94 6.31 8.03
C SER A 78 -3.28 6.76 6.61
N PHE A 79 -4.43 6.28 6.14
CA PHE A 79 -4.91 6.57 4.78
C PHE A 79 -6.35 7.07 4.84
N LYS A 80 -6.69 7.99 3.94
CA LYS A 80 -8.07 8.44 3.75
C LYS A 80 -8.39 8.49 2.26
N GLN A 81 -9.60 8.13 1.90
CA GLN A 81 -10.08 8.33 0.54
C GLN A 81 -10.59 9.76 0.41
N ARG A 82 -9.90 10.58 -0.36
CA ARG A 82 -10.23 11.99 -0.52
C ARG A 82 -11.67 12.22 -1.00
N ASP A 83 -12.15 11.34 -1.87
CA ASP A 83 -13.46 11.42 -2.48
C ASP A 83 -14.57 10.71 -1.68
N MET A 84 -14.25 10.19 -0.51
CA MET A 84 -15.22 9.55 0.38
C MET A 84 -15.77 10.58 1.37
N ASP A 85 -17.08 10.82 1.31
CA ASP A 85 -17.73 11.74 2.23
C ASP A 85 -19.01 11.09 2.78
N VAL A 86 -18.90 10.51 3.95
CA VAL A 86 -20.01 9.92 4.70
C VAL A 86 -20.19 10.60 6.05
N ARG A 87 -19.84 11.88 6.13
CA ARG A 87 -20.01 12.70 7.35
C ARG A 87 -21.45 12.69 7.88
N PRO A 88 -22.50 12.68 7.03
CA PRO A 88 -23.87 12.56 7.53
C PRO A 88 -24.14 11.29 8.36
N LEU A 89 -23.32 10.23 8.19
CA LEU A 89 -23.42 9.00 8.95
C LEU A 89 -22.55 8.99 10.21
N GLY A 90 -21.89 10.10 10.52
CA GLY A 90 -21.05 10.21 11.71
C GLY A 90 -19.58 9.90 11.49
N PHE A 91 -19.13 9.81 10.25
CA PHE A 91 -17.73 9.57 9.91
C PHE A 91 -17.01 10.85 9.54
N GLU A 92 -15.69 10.83 9.53
CA GLU A 92 -14.89 11.95 9.09
C GLU A 92 -14.80 12.01 7.57
N MET A 93 -14.45 13.17 7.02
CA MET A 93 -14.20 13.32 5.59
C MET A 93 -13.06 12.40 5.15
N GLY A 94 -13.29 11.63 4.09
CA GLY A 94 -12.30 10.69 3.58
C GLY A 94 -12.23 9.37 4.32
N GLU A 95 -13.01 9.19 5.38
CA GLU A 95 -13.07 7.96 6.12
C GLU A 95 -14.03 6.97 5.47
N THR A 96 -13.58 5.73 5.31
CA THR A 96 -14.42 4.65 4.80
C THR A 96 -15.15 3.99 5.96
N PRO A 97 -16.50 3.93 5.93
CA PRO A 97 -17.26 3.31 7.01
C PRO A 97 -16.84 1.85 7.24
N TYR A 98 -16.69 1.50 8.51
CA TYR A 98 -16.38 0.14 8.94
C TYR A 98 -15.13 -0.44 8.29
N ASP A 99 -14.18 0.41 7.91
CA ASP A 99 -12.94 -0.01 7.31
C ASP A 99 -12.00 -0.58 8.37
N LEU A 100 -11.90 -1.90 8.39
CA LEU A 100 -11.01 -2.61 9.31
C LEU A 100 -9.58 -2.65 8.76
N SER A 101 -9.36 -2.17 7.56
CA SER A 101 -8.07 -2.18 6.90
C SER A 101 -7.24 -0.93 7.18
N LEU A 102 -7.74 -0.01 8.00
CA LEU A 102 -6.92 1.10 8.48
C LEU A 102 -5.80 0.54 9.33
N ILE A 103 -4.77 0.16 8.63
CA ILE A 103 -3.59 -0.39 9.24
C ILE A 103 -2.77 0.76 9.76
N HIS A 104 -2.60 0.78 11.07
CA HIS A 104 -1.60 1.63 11.67
C HIS A 104 -0.26 0.97 11.45
N ILE A 105 0.49 1.56 10.59
CA ILE A 105 1.86 1.11 10.31
C ILE A 105 2.79 1.74 11.33
#